data_a3257b61e583d600d428d3e93bbcd609
#
_entry.id   a3257b61e583d600d428d3e93bbcd609
#
_cell.length_a   1.000
_cell.length_b   1.000
_cell.length_c   1.000
_cell.angle_alpha   90.00
_cell.angle_beta   90.00
_cell.angle_gamma   90.00
#
_symmetry.space_group_name_H-M   'P 1'
#
loop_
_entity.id
_entity.type
_entity.pdbx_description
1 polymer ?
#
loop_
_entity_poly.entity_id
_entity_poly.type
_entity_poly.pdbx_seq_one_letter_code
_entity_poly.pdbx_strand_id
1 'polypeptide(L)'
;MHELKSETTKYIFKENDFLLTDSNKKYILKIKDLQDEDRPREKLLKYGAQDLSAAELLAVILGIGTRKEEVLSMTSRILKEYGENNISNQKDAKILSSELDIPLIKACQIVACFELGRRFFKQEKGQKITIRTARQVYEHLKDMRDLKKEQLRGLYLNSRYKLIHDEVISIGTLTSNIVHPREVFKPALEYSAAAIIIAHNHPSGSIKPSQGDIQITNQLLKASKIIGIDLLDHVIIAGNKFISVPAEYDN
;
A
#
# COMPACT_ATOMS: atom_id res chain seq x y z
N MET A 1 42.20 -10.11 42.24
CA MET A 1 41.91 -8.87 41.47
C MET A 1 42.21 -9.20 40.01
N HIS A 2 41.18 -9.62 39.27
CA HIS A 2 41.27 -9.79 37.80
C HIS A 2 40.80 -8.49 37.17
N GLU A 3 41.75 -7.76 36.59
CA GLU A 3 41.43 -6.63 35.71
C GLU A 3 40.74 -7.14 34.44
N LEU A 4 39.46 -6.81 34.30
CA LEU A 4 38.75 -6.91 33.03
C LEU A 4 39.28 -5.80 32.11
N LYS A 5 40.18 -6.16 31.19
CA LYS A 5 40.53 -5.29 30.08
C LYS A 5 39.28 -5.11 29.23
N SER A 6 38.66 -3.94 29.28
CA SER A 6 37.65 -3.52 28.34
C SER A 6 38.33 -3.24 26.99
N GLU A 7 38.39 -4.24 26.14
CA GLU A 7 38.73 -4.01 24.74
C GLU A 7 37.57 -3.23 24.08
N THR A 8 37.90 -2.03 23.70
CA THR A 8 36.97 -1.13 22.98
C THR A 8 36.69 -1.74 21.60
N THR A 9 35.54 -2.41 21.48
CA THR A 9 35.01 -2.87 20.20
C THR A 9 34.63 -1.62 19.38
N LYS A 10 35.40 -1.32 18.35
CA LYS A 10 35.02 -0.24 17.40
C LYS A 10 34.06 -0.78 16.37
N TYR A 11 32.84 -0.29 16.41
CA TYR A 11 31.89 -0.48 15.32
C TYR A 11 32.25 0.45 14.18
N ILE A 12 32.58 -0.09 13.02
CA ILE A 12 32.86 0.69 11.82
C ILE A 12 31.67 0.48 10.88
N PHE A 13 30.83 1.50 10.76
CA PHE A 13 29.85 1.57 9.68
C PHE A 13 30.59 1.91 8.39
N LYS A 14 30.89 0.91 7.58
CA LYS A 14 31.07 1.17 6.15
C LYS A 14 29.67 1.20 5.54
N GLU A 15 29.42 2.15 4.67
CA GLU A 15 28.16 2.27 3.92
C GLU A 15 27.63 0.87 3.57
N ASN A 16 26.52 0.48 4.22
CA ASN A 16 25.71 -0.73 4.04
C ASN A 16 26.22 -2.09 4.56
N ASP A 17 27.32 -2.20 5.32
CA ASP A 17 27.72 -3.46 5.95
C ASP A 17 27.94 -3.28 7.47
N PHE A 18 27.18 -3.99 8.29
CA PHE A 18 27.44 -4.10 9.73
C PHE A 18 28.58 -5.08 9.93
N LEU A 19 29.79 -4.58 10.13
CA LEU A 19 30.97 -5.39 10.40
C LEU A 19 31.45 -5.14 11.83
N LEU A 20 31.42 -6.16 12.66
CA LEU A 20 32.23 -6.20 13.89
C LEU A 20 33.65 -6.61 13.51
N THR A 21 34.60 -5.71 13.65
CA THR A 21 36.03 -6.08 13.51
C THR A 21 36.61 -6.28 14.90
N ASP A 22 36.75 -7.54 15.31
CA ASP A 22 37.76 -7.91 16.28
C ASP A 22 39.10 -8.04 15.55
N SER A 23 40.21 -7.75 16.23
CA SER A 23 41.51 -7.46 15.63
C SER A 23 42.07 -8.50 14.64
N ASN A 24 41.41 -9.63 14.43
CA ASN A 24 41.82 -10.68 13.47
C ASN A 24 40.69 -11.47 12.80
N LYS A 25 39.42 -11.22 13.04
CA LYS A 25 38.31 -11.93 12.38
C LYS A 25 37.19 -10.97 11.99
N LYS A 26 36.90 -10.89 10.69
CA LYS A 26 35.76 -10.21 10.14
C LYS A 26 34.47 -10.98 10.47
N TYR A 27 33.67 -10.52 11.41
CA TYR A 27 32.41 -11.16 11.77
C TYR A 27 31.27 -10.46 11.05
N ILE A 28 30.49 -11.20 10.27
CA ILE A 28 29.28 -10.70 9.63
C ILE A 28 28.12 -10.93 10.60
N LEU A 29 27.50 -9.84 11.07
CA LEU A 29 26.33 -9.89 11.94
C LEU A 29 25.20 -10.68 11.27
N LYS A 30 24.73 -11.72 11.95
CA LYS A 30 23.57 -12.49 11.53
C LYS A 30 22.30 -11.87 12.12
N ILE A 31 21.15 -12.05 11.48
CA ILE A 31 19.87 -11.56 12.00
C ILE A 31 19.63 -11.99 13.45
N LYS A 32 20.02 -13.21 13.82
CA LYS A 32 19.90 -13.71 15.19
C LYS A 32 20.76 -12.95 16.22
N ASP A 33 21.79 -12.23 15.77
CA ASP A 33 22.68 -11.44 16.62
C ASP A 33 22.17 -10.02 16.83
N LEU A 34 21.13 -9.61 16.07
CA LEU A 34 20.41 -8.35 16.26
C LEU A 34 19.45 -8.48 17.44
N GLN A 35 19.22 -7.36 18.15
CA GLN A 35 18.13 -7.27 19.12
C GLN A 35 16.82 -7.57 18.40
N ASP A 36 15.84 -8.15 19.11
CA ASP A 36 14.58 -8.56 18.49
C ASP A 36 13.92 -7.41 17.75
N GLU A 37 13.94 -6.20 18.30
CA GLU A 37 13.35 -4.99 17.69
C GLU A 37 14.05 -4.50 16.40
N ASP A 38 15.30 -4.90 16.18
CA ASP A 38 16.08 -4.51 14.99
C ASP A 38 16.01 -5.55 13.87
N ARG A 39 15.36 -6.70 14.13
CA ARG A 39 15.13 -7.69 13.09
C ARG A 39 14.08 -7.17 12.10
N PRO A 40 14.28 -7.30 10.76
CA PRO A 40 13.42 -6.69 9.76
C PRO A 40 11.91 -6.99 9.91
N ARG A 41 11.54 -8.20 10.34
CA ARG A 41 10.12 -8.57 10.55
C ARG A 41 9.53 -7.90 11.78
N GLU A 42 10.24 -7.93 12.88
CA GLU A 42 9.86 -7.34 14.15
C GLU A 42 9.80 -5.81 14.01
N LYS A 43 10.77 -5.23 13.30
CA LYS A 43 10.81 -3.81 12.95
C LYS A 43 9.60 -3.42 12.09
N LEU A 44 9.25 -4.24 11.09
CA LEU A 44 8.06 -4.03 10.26
C LEU A 44 6.78 -4.03 11.10
N LEU A 45 6.65 -4.96 12.04
CA LEU A 45 5.46 -5.08 12.90
C LEU A 45 5.34 -3.92 13.89
N LYS A 46 6.48 -3.41 14.40
CA LYS A 46 6.49 -2.36 15.43
C LYS A 46 6.37 -0.96 14.85
N TYR A 47 7.03 -0.67 13.75
CA TYR A 47 7.18 0.68 13.21
C TYR A 47 6.52 0.89 11.83
N GLY A 48 6.15 -0.19 11.14
CA GLY A 48 5.58 -0.10 9.79
C GLY A 48 6.64 -0.11 8.68
N ALA A 49 6.17 -0.26 7.44
CA ALA A 49 7.05 -0.44 6.28
C ALA A 49 7.88 0.80 5.93
N GLN A 50 7.41 1.99 6.29
CA GLN A 50 8.08 3.26 6.00
C GLN A 50 9.42 3.43 6.74
N ASP A 51 9.59 2.73 7.87
CA ASP A 51 10.79 2.83 8.69
C ASP A 51 11.86 1.79 8.33
N LEU A 52 11.58 0.95 7.33
CA LEU A 52 12.53 -0.03 6.82
C LEU A 52 13.24 0.48 5.58
N SER A 53 14.55 0.21 5.50
CA SER A 53 15.33 0.39 4.28
C SER A 53 14.89 -0.60 3.18
N ALA A 54 15.22 -0.31 1.92
CA ALA A 54 14.94 -1.22 0.80
C ALA A 54 15.57 -2.62 1.02
N ALA A 55 16.76 -2.69 1.61
CA ALA A 55 17.42 -3.96 1.94
C ALA A 55 16.66 -4.74 3.00
N GLU A 56 16.14 -4.09 4.05
CA GLU A 56 15.34 -4.71 5.09
C GLU A 56 13.99 -5.19 4.54
N LEU A 57 13.31 -4.39 3.71
CA LEU A 57 12.08 -4.81 3.05
C LEU A 57 12.30 -6.04 2.16
N LEU A 58 13.38 -6.04 1.39
CA LEU A 58 13.75 -7.19 0.56
C LEU A 58 14.09 -8.41 1.43
N ALA A 59 14.74 -8.22 2.58
CA ALA A 59 15.03 -9.28 3.54
C ALA A 59 13.76 -9.89 4.14
N VAL A 60 12.73 -9.09 4.43
CA VAL A 60 11.41 -9.57 4.86
C VAL A 60 10.79 -10.48 3.80
N ILE A 61 10.82 -10.07 2.52
CA ILE A 61 10.27 -10.83 1.39
C ILE A 61 11.01 -12.15 1.19
N LEU A 62 12.34 -12.13 1.22
CA LEU A 62 13.16 -13.31 1.01
C LEU A 62 13.20 -14.27 2.22
N GLY A 63 12.94 -13.75 3.40
CA GLY A 63 12.76 -14.48 4.65
C GLY A 63 14.05 -15.00 5.28
N ILE A 64 14.83 -15.77 4.56
CA ILE A 64 16.11 -16.38 5.01
C ILE A 64 17.18 -16.17 3.96
N GLY A 65 18.43 -16.16 4.39
CA GLY A 65 19.60 -16.11 3.50
C GLY A 65 19.83 -17.41 2.72
N THR A 66 21.05 -17.58 2.30
CA THR A 66 21.56 -18.82 1.66
C THR A 66 22.55 -19.51 2.59
N ARG A 67 23.06 -20.66 2.16
CA ARG A 67 24.18 -21.31 2.91
C ARG A 67 25.46 -20.47 2.90
N LYS A 68 25.62 -19.60 1.90
CA LYS A 68 26.83 -18.78 1.71
C LYS A 68 26.70 -17.41 2.39
N GLU A 69 25.48 -16.89 2.56
CA GLU A 69 25.27 -15.48 2.91
C GLU A 69 23.98 -15.30 3.72
N GLU A 70 24.04 -14.49 4.77
CA GLU A 70 22.87 -14.05 5.55
C GLU A 70 21.95 -13.14 4.71
N VAL A 71 20.66 -13.11 5.05
CA VAL A 71 19.67 -12.43 4.21
C VAL A 71 19.90 -10.92 4.12
N LEU A 72 20.28 -10.24 5.20
CA LEU A 72 20.55 -8.78 5.16
C LEU A 72 21.80 -8.45 4.34
N SER A 73 22.89 -9.23 4.49
CA SER A 73 24.09 -9.07 3.66
C SER A 73 23.76 -9.33 2.19
N MET A 74 22.99 -10.39 1.92
CA MET A 74 22.56 -10.74 0.56
C MET A 74 21.72 -9.62 -0.08
N THR A 75 20.72 -9.08 0.63
CA THR A 75 19.86 -8.04 0.09
C THR A 75 20.60 -6.72 -0.11
N SER A 76 21.50 -6.34 0.81
CA SER A 76 22.36 -5.17 0.64
C SER A 76 23.29 -5.32 -0.56
N ARG A 77 23.91 -6.52 -0.74
CA ARG A 77 24.74 -6.82 -1.92
C ARG A 77 23.93 -6.75 -3.21
N ILE A 78 22.75 -7.37 -3.26
CA ILE A 78 21.86 -7.38 -4.43
C ILE A 78 21.55 -5.93 -4.86
N LEU A 79 21.13 -5.07 -3.92
CA LEU A 79 20.80 -3.69 -4.24
C LEU A 79 22.02 -2.87 -4.65
N LYS A 80 23.19 -3.15 -4.07
CA LYS A 80 24.45 -2.48 -4.42
C LYS A 80 24.97 -2.89 -5.80
N GLU A 81 24.96 -4.19 -6.13
CA GLU A 81 25.50 -4.71 -7.38
C GLU A 81 24.57 -4.46 -8.57
N TYR A 82 23.26 -4.62 -8.38
CA TYR A 82 22.29 -4.54 -9.45
C TYR A 82 21.64 -3.15 -9.59
N GLY A 83 21.51 -2.45 -8.47
CA GLY A 83 20.84 -1.17 -8.37
C GLY A 83 19.31 -1.31 -8.28
N GLU A 84 18.68 -0.41 -7.53
CA GLU A 84 17.22 -0.46 -7.27
C GLU A 84 16.38 -0.38 -8.55
N ASN A 85 16.78 0.47 -9.49
CA ASN A 85 16.07 0.63 -10.77
C ASN A 85 16.19 -0.59 -11.66
N ASN A 86 17.36 -1.23 -11.71
CA ASN A 86 17.58 -2.38 -12.56
C ASN A 86 16.87 -3.62 -12.03
N ILE A 87 16.95 -3.87 -10.71
CA ILE A 87 16.28 -5.01 -10.09
C ILE A 87 14.77 -4.92 -10.21
N SER A 88 14.20 -3.72 -10.07
CA SER A 88 12.76 -3.49 -10.21
C SER A 88 12.25 -3.72 -11.65
N ASN A 89 13.12 -3.58 -12.66
CA ASN A 89 12.79 -3.75 -14.08
C ASN A 89 13.09 -5.15 -14.61
N GLN A 90 13.87 -5.97 -13.88
CA GLN A 90 14.18 -7.33 -14.32
C GLN A 90 12.91 -8.22 -14.28
N LYS A 91 12.67 -8.92 -15.39
CA LYS A 91 11.48 -9.79 -15.56
C LYS A 91 11.85 -11.28 -15.64
N ASP A 92 13.11 -11.58 -15.90
CA ASP A 92 13.57 -12.96 -16.00
C ASP A 92 14.33 -13.38 -14.74
N ALA A 93 13.70 -14.31 -13.99
CA ALA A 93 14.28 -14.83 -12.76
C ALA A 93 15.54 -15.68 -12.99
N LYS A 94 15.70 -16.32 -14.17
CA LYS A 94 16.90 -17.13 -14.46
C LYS A 94 18.10 -16.22 -14.69
N ILE A 95 17.92 -15.13 -15.43
CA ILE A 95 18.95 -14.11 -15.63
C ILE A 95 19.36 -13.52 -14.28
N LEU A 96 18.38 -13.08 -13.47
CA LEU A 96 18.64 -12.51 -12.15
C LEU A 96 19.39 -13.48 -11.23
N SER A 97 19.00 -14.76 -11.24
CA SER A 97 19.67 -15.81 -10.47
C SER A 97 21.14 -15.99 -10.86
N SER A 98 21.41 -15.98 -12.18
CA SER A 98 22.75 -16.16 -12.72
C SER A 98 23.66 -14.96 -12.45
N GLU A 99 23.14 -13.74 -12.65
CA GLU A 99 23.92 -12.50 -12.51
C GLU A 99 24.27 -12.19 -11.05
N LEU A 100 23.38 -12.53 -10.12
CA LEU A 100 23.58 -12.26 -8.68
C LEU A 100 24.09 -13.45 -7.87
N ASP A 101 24.34 -14.61 -8.48
CA ASP A 101 24.70 -15.87 -7.79
C ASP A 101 23.77 -16.19 -6.61
N ILE A 102 22.45 -16.06 -6.83
CA ILE A 102 21.41 -16.37 -5.84
C ILE A 102 20.57 -17.57 -6.30
N PRO A 103 20.01 -18.36 -5.35
CA PRO A 103 19.12 -19.46 -5.68
C PRO A 103 17.94 -18.96 -6.54
N LEU A 104 17.56 -19.76 -7.56
CA LEU A 104 16.46 -19.44 -8.48
C LEU A 104 15.15 -19.08 -7.75
N ILE A 105 14.86 -19.76 -6.62
CA ILE A 105 13.69 -19.46 -5.80
C ILE A 105 13.68 -18.01 -5.28
N LYS A 106 14.85 -17.48 -4.89
CA LYS A 106 15.01 -16.10 -4.43
C LYS A 106 14.81 -15.11 -5.58
N ALA A 107 15.37 -15.41 -6.74
CA ALA A 107 15.15 -14.60 -7.94
C ALA A 107 13.67 -14.58 -8.33
N CYS A 108 12.96 -15.71 -8.26
CA CYS A 108 11.51 -15.77 -8.47
C CYS A 108 10.73 -14.90 -7.49
N GLN A 109 11.08 -14.91 -6.19
CA GLN A 109 10.43 -14.07 -5.18
C GLN A 109 10.61 -12.58 -5.49
N ILE A 110 11.82 -12.16 -5.89
CA ILE A 110 12.12 -10.77 -6.26
C ILE A 110 11.30 -10.36 -7.48
N VAL A 111 11.37 -11.13 -8.57
CA VAL A 111 10.65 -10.81 -9.82
C VAL A 111 9.13 -10.78 -9.57
N ALA A 112 8.58 -11.73 -8.82
CA ALA A 112 7.15 -11.77 -8.50
C ALA A 112 6.73 -10.57 -7.65
N CYS A 113 7.52 -10.16 -6.65
CA CYS A 113 7.24 -9.00 -5.82
C CYS A 113 7.16 -7.70 -6.65
N PHE A 114 8.16 -7.45 -7.50
CA PHE A 114 8.15 -6.26 -8.35
C PHE A 114 7.07 -6.30 -9.43
N GLU A 115 6.71 -7.50 -9.94
CA GLU A 115 5.60 -7.62 -10.89
C GLU A 115 4.25 -7.36 -10.22
N LEU A 116 4.03 -7.84 -8.99
CA LEU A 116 2.85 -7.50 -8.20
C LEU A 116 2.76 -5.98 -7.96
N GLY A 117 3.87 -5.36 -7.56
CA GLY A 117 3.95 -3.91 -7.43
C GLY A 117 3.59 -3.20 -8.74
N ARG A 118 4.16 -3.63 -9.86
CA ARG A 118 3.80 -3.06 -11.17
C ARG A 118 2.32 -3.20 -11.50
N ARG A 119 1.70 -4.36 -11.23
CA ARG A 119 0.26 -4.57 -11.50
C ARG A 119 -0.63 -3.74 -10.60
N PHE A 120 -0.30 -3.64 -9.32
CA PHE A 120 -1.11 -2.90 -8.36
C PHE A 120 -0.90 -1.38 -8.46
N PHE A 121 0.34 -0.95 -8.75
CA PHE A 121 0.69 0.47 -8.82
C PHE A 121 0.90 0.97 -10.25
N LYS A 122 0.64 0.13 -11.25
CA LYS A 122 0.51 0.56 -12.63
C LYS A 122 -0.76 1.40 -12.77
N GLN A 123 -0.75 2.57 -12.13
CA GLN A 123 -1.54 3.66 -12.65
C GLN A 123 -1.10 3.80 -14.10
N GLU A 124 -2.03 3.57 -15.01
CA GLU A 124 -1.84 3.93 -16.40
C GLU A 124 -1.26 5.35 -16.40
N LYS A 125 -0.02 5.51 -16.86
CA LYS A 125 0.52 6.81 -17.28
C LYS A 125 -0.25 7.20 -18.56
N GLY A 126 -1.56 7.27 -18.44
CA GLY A 126 -2.53 7.59 -19.47
C GLY A 126 -3.65 8.36 -18.84
N GLN A 127 -3.85 9.58 -19.27
CA GLN A 127 -4.94 10.49 -19.01
C GLN A 127 -5.52 10.42 -17.58
N LYS A 128 -5.14 11.37 -16.75
CA LYS A 128 -5.78 11.55 -15.43
C LYS A 128 -7.28 11.58 -15.69
N ILE A 129 -7.98 10.52 -15.24
CA ILE A 129 -9.41 10.33 -15.46
C ILE A 129 -10.13 11.55 -14.89
N THR A 130 -10.95 12.20 -15.71
CA THR A 130 -11.80 13.30 -15.28
C THR A 130 -13.19 12.76 -15.04
N ILE A 131 -13.73 12.93 -13.83
CA ILE A 131 -15.04 12.43 -13.43
C ILE A 131 -15.95 13.62 -13.13
N ARG A 132 -17.00 13.78 -13.95
CA ARG A 132 -17.98 14.86 -13.86
C ARG A 132 -19.42 14.36 -13.83
N THR A 133 -19.64 13.06 -14.03
CA THR A 133 -20.97 12.46 -14.10
C THR A 133 -21.00 11.11 -13.42
N ALA A 134 -22.15 10.69 -12.88
CA ALA A 134 -22.36 9.38 -12.31
C ALA A 134 -22.07 8.24 -13.31
N ARG A 135 -22.29 8.48 -14.61
CA ARG A 135 -21.94 7.52 -15.66
C ARG A 135 -20.42 7.27 -15.73
N GLN A 136 -19.62 8.31 -15.60
CA GLN A 136 -18.16 8.17 -15.57
C GLN A 136 -17.67 7.44 -14.31
N VAL A 137 -18.34 7.64 -13.16
CA VAL A 137 -18.10 6.83 -11.95
C VAL A 137 -18.40 5.37 -12.22
N TYR A 138 -19.57 5.06 -12.78
CA TYR A 138 -19.98 3.71 -13.13
C TYR A 138 -19.02 3.03 -14.12
N GLU A 139 -18.50 3.76 -15.12
CA GLU A 139 -17.54 3.22 -16.08
C GLU A 139 -16.14 3.02 -15.45
N HIS A 140 -15.76 3.87 -14.52
CA HIS A 140 -14.50 3.72 -13.79
C HIS A 140 -14.52 2.50 -12.86
N LEU A 141 -15.63 2.27 -12.18
CA LEU A 141 -15.81 1.21 -11.17
C LEU A 141 -16.41 -0.08 -11.76
N LYS A 142 -15.94 -0.50 -12.95
CA LYS A 142 -16.42 -1.74 -13.62
C LYS A 142 -16.25 -2.99 -12.76
N ASP A 143 -15.18 -3.04 -11.98
CA ASP A 143 -14.83 -4.13 -11.09
C ASP A 143 -15.83 -4.34 -9.95
N MET A 144 -16.62 -3.31 -9.61
CA MET A 144 -17.66 -3.41 -8.56
C MET A 144 -18.94 -4.10 -9.03
N ARG A 145 -19.15 -4.29 -10.33
CA ARG A 145 -20.43 -4.77 -10.90
C ARG A 145 -20.76 -6.19 -10.49
N ASP A 146 -19.74 -7.04 -10.36
CA ASP A 146 -19.89 -8.46 -10.13
C ASP A 146 -19.49 -8.90 -8.71
N LEU A 147 -19.25 -7.94 -7.80
CA LEU A 147 -18.90 -8.23 -6.44
C LEU A 147 -20.08 -8.86 -5.69
N LYS A 148 -19.80 -9.96 -4.99
CA LYS A 148 -20.80 -10.69 -4.19
C LYS A 148 -21.07 -10.07 -2.81
N LYS A 149 -20.19 -9.19 -2.36
CA LYS A 149 -20.33 -8.44 -1.10
C LYS A 149 -20.47 -6.96 -1.43
N GLU A 150 -21.24 -6.24 -0.63
CA GLU A 150 -21.28 -4.80 -0.70
C GLU A 150 -19.90 -4.22 -0.42
N GLN A 151 -19.50 -3.24 -1.17
CA GLN A 151 -18.24 -2.52 -1.01
C GLN A 151 -18.51 -1.04 -1.19
N LEU A 152 -18.08 -0.22 -0.23
CA LEU A 152 -18.07 1.23 -0.35
C LEU A 152 -16.69 1.70 -0.81
N ARG A 153 -16.66 2.52 -1.83
CA ARG A 153 -15.45 3.05 -2.44
C ARG A 153 -15.49 4.57 -2.49
N GLY A 154 -14.36 5.22 -2.19
CA GLY A 154 -14.16 6.66 -2.27
C GLY A 154 -13.34 7.03 -3.50
N LEU A 155 -13.82 7.97 -4.29
CA LEU A 155 -13.13 8.60 -5.41
C LEU A 155 -12.78 10.03 -5.03
N TYR A 156 -11.50 10.34 -4.96
CA TYR A 156 -10.98 11.62 -4.50
C TYR A 156 -10.53 12.46 -5.68
N LEU A 157 -11.06 13.68 -5.80
CA LEU A 157 -10.90 14.53 -6.96
C LEU A 157 -10.19 15.83 -6.59
N ASN A 158 -9.39 16.35 -7.51
CA ASN A 158 -8.89 17.72 -7.40
C ASN A 158 -9.91 18.75 -7.90
N SER A 159 -9.61 20.06 -7.77
CA SER A 159 -10.46 21.18 -8.22
C SER A 159 -10.77 21.17 -9.72
N ARG A 160 -10.10 20.33 -10.53
CA ARG A 160 -10.37 20.16 -11.97
C ARG A 160 -11.13 18.87 -12.27
N TYR A 161 -11.74 18.25 -11.25
CA TYR A 161 -12.45 16.96 -11.34
C TYR A 161 -11.59 15.79 -11.82
N LYS A 162 -10.26 15.88 -11.68
CA LYS A 162 -9.36 14.78 -12.00
C LYS A 162 -9.26 13.85 -10.81
N LEU A 163 -9.40 12.55 -11.05
CA LEU A 163 -9.21 11.52 -10.05
C LEU A 163 -7.73 11.53 -9.59
N ILE A 164 -7.52 11.72 -8.30
CA ILE A 164 -6.19 11.73 -7.67
C ILE A 164 -5.96 10.51 -6.80
N HIS A 165 -7.02 9.94 -6.23
CA HIS A 165 -6.98 8.72 -5.44
C HIS A 165 -8.32 7.99 -5.50
N ASP A 166 -8.28 6.68 -5.30
CA ASP A 166 -9.42 5.77 -5.31
C ASP A 166 -9.11 4.62 -4.35
N GLU A 167 -9.97 4.40 -3.35
CA GLU A 167 -9.78 3.30 -2.40
C GLU A 167 -11.09 2.72 -1.87
N VAL A 168 -10.99 1.49 -1.39
CA VAL A 168 -12.07 0.79 -0.71
C VAL A 168 -12.14 1.25 0.74
N ILE A 169 -13.26 1.87 1.12
CA ILE A 169 -13.49 2.37 2.48
C ILE A 169 -14.04 1.27 3.38
N SER A 170 -14.96 0.43 2.85
CA SER A 170 -15.61 -0.63 3.61
C SER A 170 -16.01 -1.80 2.74
N ILE A 171 -15.99 -3.02 3.30
CA ILE A 171 -16.51 -4.24 2.68
C ILE A 171 -17.49 -4.90 3.65
N GLY A 172 -18.70 -5.16 3.21
CA GLY A 172 -19.80 -5.74 3.98
C GLY A 172 -21.02 -4.85 4.00
N THR A 173 -22.01 -5.16 4.84
CA THR A 173 -23.26 -4.41 4.90
C THR A 173 -23.01 -2.95 5.28
N LEU A 174 -23.51 -2.03 4.47
CA LEU A 174 -23.42 -0.59 4.72
C LEU A 174 -24.49 -0.18 5.75
N THR A 175 -24.08 0.02 6.97
CA THR A 175 -24.92 0.65 7.99
C THR A 175 -24.27 1.93 8.48
N SER A 176 -25.06 2.90 8.89
CA SER A 176 -24.58 4.17 9.45
C SER A 176 -23.64 4.02 10.65
N ASN A 177 -23.65 2.86 11.29
CA ASN A 177 -22.75 2.51 12.40
C ASN A 177 -21.38 1.98 11.94
N ILE A 178 -21.23 1.58 10.67
CA ILE A 178 -20.00 0.96 10.14
C ILE A 178 -19.17 1.98 9.36
N VAL A 179 -19.81 2.92 8.64
CA VAL A 179 -19.11 3.93 7.86
C VAL A 179 -19.13 5.26 8.59
N HIS A 180 -18.01 5.59 9.22
CA HIS A 180 -17.87 6.88 9.91
C HIS A 180 -17.29 7.93 8.95
N PRO A 181 -17.74 9.21 8.99
CA PRO A 181 -17.19 10.27 8.13
C PRO A 181 -15.67 10.37 8.15
N ARG A 182 -15.02 10.12 9.30
CA ARG A 182 -13.55 10.14 9.39
C ARG A 182 -12.88 9.16 8.42
N GLU A 183 -13.46 7.98 8.16
CA GLU A 183 -12.88 6.99 7.26
C GLU A 183 -12.97 7.44 5.80
N VAL A 184 -14.01 8.21 5.46
CA VAL A 184 -14.21 8.77 4.12
C VAL A 184 -13.34 10.01 3.90
N PHE A 185 -13.21 10.88 4.91
CA PHE A 185 -12.51 12.17 4.76
C PHE A 185 -11.02 12.09 5.09
N LYS A 186 -10.55 11.08 5.82
CA LYS A 186 -9.12 10.89 6.11
C LYS A 186 -8.28 10.83 4.82
N PRO A 187 -8.58 9.96 3.83
CA PRO A 187 -7.85 9.96 2.56
C PRO A 187 -7.98 11.28 1.79
N ALA A 188 -9.15 11.92 1.87
CA ALA A 188 -9.34 13.21 1.21
C ALA A 188 -8.36 14.28 1.72
N LEU A 189 -8.10 14.31 3.02
CA LEU A 189 -7.13 15.20 3.63
C LEU A 189 -5.68 14.80 3.27
N GLU A 190 -5.36 13.51 3.34
CA GLU A 190 -4.04 12.97 3.00
C GLU A 190 -3.63 13.28 1.56
N TYR A 191 -4.57 13.14 0.61
CA TYR A 191 -4.32 13.41 -0.81
C TYR A 191 -4.65 14.83 -1.24
N SER A 192 -5.03 15.73 -0.31
CA SER A 192 -5.42 17.11 -0.60
C SER A 192 -6.52 17.19 -1.67
N ALA A 193 -7.54 16.36 -1.55
CA ALA A 193 -8.69 16.35 -2.44
C ALA A 193 -9.54 17.60 -2.26
N ALA A 194 -10.06 18.14 -3.36
CA ALA A 194 -11.03 19.23 -3.34
C ALA A 194 -12.46 18.71 -3.22
N ALA A 195 -12.71 17.48 -3.70
CA ALA A 195 -14.02 16.87 -3.67
C ALA A 195 -13.94 15.33 -3.60
N ILE A 196 -15.03 14.72 -3.14
CA ILE A 196 -15.21 13.28 -3.02
C ILE A 196 -16.46 12.85 -3.79
N ILE A 197 -16.40 11.68 -4.41
CA ILE A 197 -17.57 10.91 -4.81
C ILE A 197 -17.48 9.59 -4.08
N ILE A 198 -18.56 9.12 -3.47
CA ILE A 198 -18.64 7.77 -2.94
C ILE A 198 -19.49 6.89 -3.87
N ALA A 199 -19.16 5.63 -3.94
CA ALA A 199 -19.94 4.65 -4.68
C ALA A 199 -20.00 3.32 -3.93
N HIS A 200 -21.12 2.62 -4.02
CA HIS A 200 -21.22 1.26 -3.52
C HIS A 200 -22.01 0.36 -4.47
N ASN A 201 -21.74 -0.93 -4.38
CA ASN A 201 -22.46 -1.91 -5.17
C ASN A 201 -23.55 -2.59 -4.37
N HIS A 202 -24.66 -2.92 -5.05
CA HIS A 202 -25.74 -3.77 -4.54
C HIS A 202 -25.68 -5.15 -5.19
N PRO A 203 -25.18 -6.20 -4.51
CA PRO A 203 -25.16 -7.57 -5.03
C PRO A 203 -26.56 -8.13 -5.34
N SER A 204 -27.59 -7.57 -4.70
CA SER A 204 -29.00 -7.93 -4.94
C SER A 204 -29.51 -7.53 -6.33
N GLY A 205 -28.78 -6.67 -7.07
CA GLY A 205 -29.21 -6.11 -8.35
C GLY A 205 -30.24 -4.98 -8.25
N SER A 206 -30.66 -4.59 -7.03
CA SER A 206 -31.57 -3.45 -6.82
C SER A 206 -30.81 -2.13 -6.86
N ILE A 207 -31.25 -1.16 -7.66
CA ILE A 207 -30.71 0.20 -7.67
C ILE A 207 -31.42 1.15 -6.67
N LYS A 208 -32.43 0.64 -5.95
CA LYS A 208 -33.18 1.46 -4.99
C LYS A 208 -32.31 1.74 -3.76
N PRO A 209 -32.07 3.02 -3.40
CA PRO A 209 -31.36 3.36 -2.19
C PRO A 209 -32.07 2.80 -0.95
N SER A 210 -31.29 2.23 -0.04
CA SER A 210 -31.79 1.85 1.28
C SER A 210 -31.89 3.08 2.19
N GLN A 211 -32.61 2.95 3.31
CA GLN A 211 -32.64 3.99 4.35
C GLN A 211 -31.23 4.30 4.88
N GLY A 212 -30.39 3.26 4.99
CA GLY A 212 -29.00 3.41 5.41
C GLY A 212 -28.15 4.24 4.43
N ASP A 213 -28.34 4.06 3.12
CA ASP A 213 -27.64 4.84 2.09
C ASP A 213 -27.97 6.32 2.17
N ILE A 214 -29.23 6.65 2.39
CA ILE A 214 -29.71 8.02 2.56
C ILE A 214 -29.12 8.63 3.83
N GLN A 215 -29.15 7.89 4.96
CA GLN A 215 -28.59 8.37 6.21
C GLN A 215 -27.09 8.64 6.12
N ILE A 216 -26.32 7.71 5.55
CA ILE A 216 -24.88 7.90 5.32
C ILE A 216 -24.61 9.11 4.44
N THR A 217 -25.35 9.24 3.32
CA THR A 217 -25.22 10.38 2.41
C THR A 217 -25.42 11.71 3.15
N ASN A 218 -26.50 11.83 3.91
CA ASN A 218 -26.79 13.04 4.67
C ASN A 218 -25.75 13.32 5.77
N GLN A 219 -25.26 12.28 6.45
CA GLN A 219 -24.18 12.43 7.43
C GLN A 219 -22.88 12.94 6.79
N LEU A 220 -22.51 12.40 5.63
CA LEU A 220 -21.32 12.80 4.90
C LEU A 220 -21.46 14.21 4.32
N LEU A 221 -22.64 14.60 3.86
CA LEU A 221 -22.92 15.99 3.42
C LEU A 221 -22.76 17.01 4.55
N LYS A 222 -23.23 16.68 5.77
CA LYS A 222 -22.99 17.55 6.93
C LYS A 222 -21.50 17.65 7.27
N ALA A 223 -20.78 16.54 7.22
CA ALA A 223 -19.34 16.51 7.47
C ALA A 223 -18.56 17.30 6.39
N SER A 224 -18.93 17.18 5.11
CA SER A 224 -18.30 17.88 4.01
C SER A 224 -18.33 19.41 4.16
N LYS A 225 -19.47 19.95 4.62
CA LYS A 225 -19.63 21.40 4.90
C LYS A 225 -18.67 21.89 6.01
N ILE A 226 -18.40 21.06 7.01
CA ILE A 226 -17.52 21.40 8.13
C ILE A 226 -16.05 21.32 7.70
N ILE A 227 -15.69 20.26 6.93
CA ILE A 227 -14.31 19.97 6.54
C ILE A 227 -13.87 20.87 5.37
N GLY A 228 -14.82 21.38 4.56
CA GLY A 228 -14.53 22.18 3.36
C GLY A 228 -14.09 21.34 2.15
N ILE A 229 -14.49 20.05 2.11
CA ILE A 229 -14.26 19.15 0.98
C ILE A 229 -15.62 18.67 0.49
N ASP A 230 -15.96 18.97 -0.76
CA ASP A 230 -17.30 18.71 -1.29
C ASP A 230 -17.57 17.22 -1.48
N LEU A 231 -18.74 16.74 -1.01
CA LEU A 231 -19.30 15.46 -1.44
C LEU A 231 -20.16 15.72 -2.68
N LEU A 232 -19.67 15.33 -3.86
CA LEU A 232 -20.33 15.62 -5.14
C LEU A 232 -21.46 14.66 -5.46
N ASP A 233 -21.29 13.36 -5.10
CA ASP A 233 -22.29 12.34 -5.44
C ASP A 233 -22.11 11.09 -4.54
N HIS A 234 -23.19 10.32 -4.45
CA HIS A 234 -23.19 8.97 -3.92
C HIS A 234 -23.86 8.04 -4.95
N VAL A 235 -23.09 7.17 -5.58
CA VAL A 235 -23.55 6.34 -6.69
C VAL A 235 -23.75 4.90 -6.25
N ILE A 236 -24.94 4.35 -6.50
CA ILE A 236 -25.22 2.92 -6.34
C ILE A 236 -25.00 2.22 -7.67
N ILE A 237 -24.26 1.11 -7.65
CA ILE A 237 -23.97 0.25 -8.80
C ILE A 237 -24.64 -1.11 -8.59
N ALA A 238 -25.46 -1.55 -9.55
CA ALA A 238 -26.14 -2.83 -9.49
C ALA A 238 -26.07 -3.52 -10.86
N GLY A 239 -25.07 -4.38 -11.03
CA GLY A 239 -24.79 -5.03 -12.31
C GLY A 239 -24.58 -4.01 -13.44
N ASN A 240 -25.47 -3.99 -14.41
CA ASN A 240 -25.40 -3.06 -15.57
C ASN A 240 -26.19 -1.75 -15.38
N LYS A 241 -26.62 -1.43 -14.15
CA LYS A 241 -27.39 -0.24 -13.81
C LYS A 241 -26.67 0.56 -12.72
N PHE A 242 -26.95 1.86 -12.65
CA PHE A 242 -26.48 2.73 -11.59
C PHE A 242 -27.48 3.88 -11.34
N ILE A 243 -27.41 4.49 -10.17
CA ILE A 243 -28.20 5.66 -9.78
C ILE A 243 -27.43 6.51 -8.76
N SER A 244 -27.64 7.81 -8.77
CA SER A 244 -27.20 8.70 -7.69
C SER A 244 -28.22 8.66 -6.55
N VAL A 245 -27.75 8.60 -5.32
CA VAL A 245 -28.60 8.64 -4.11
C VAL A 245 -29.12 10.09 -3.96
N PRO A 246 -30.44 10.30 -3.85
CA PRO A 246 -30.96 11.63 -3.62
C PRO A 246 -30.47 12.18 -2.28
N ALA A 247 -29.87 13.35 -2.32
CA ALA A 247 -29.46 14.07 -1.12
C ALA A 247 -30.59 15.02 -0.69
N GLU A 248 -30.96 15.01 0.58
CA GLU A 248 -31.75 16.03 1.20
C GLU A 248 -30.83 17.21 1.53
N TYR A 249 -30.81 18.22 0.69
CA TYR A 249 -30.18 19.49 1.04
C TYR A 249 -31.14 20.22 2.00
N ASP A 250 -30.77 20.29 3.28
CA ASP A 250 -31.41 21.25 4.19
C ASP A 250 -31.19 22.65 3.60
N ASN A 251 -32.27 23.29 3.13
CA ASN A 251 -32.32 24.69 2.68
C ASN A 251 -32.05 25.64 3.85
#